data_5e0a2a10378b492a1c254dc9580ae094
#
_entry.id   5e0a2a10378b492a1c254dc9580ae094
#
_cell.length_a   1.000
_cell.length_b   1.000
_cell.length_c   1.000
_cell.angle_alpha   90.00
_cell.angle_beta   90.00
_cell.angle_gamma   90.00
#
_symmetry.space_group_name_H-M   'P 1'
#
loop_
_entity.id
_entity.type
_entity.pdbx_description
1 polymer ?
#
loop_
_entity_poly.entity_id
_entity_poly.type
_entity_poly.pdbx_seq_one_letter_code
_entity_poly.pdbx_strand_id
1 'polypeptide(L)'
;MNPKLKKFKNFWKDFSSNKVALVSFIIFTLILFVAVFAPLVSPTDPYDLNTVSIMNSRLAPFSEDLSGNYFLLGTDGAGRDMVSAIFYGLRVSLGVGVLSGIFALIIGSFFGISAAFFGGRYESVVMRIVDIQLSFPSILVALIILAAFGKGVEKTIVALILVQWAYYARTARSSALVEINKEYVDAARCLAFSDARIMFKHILPNCMAPLIVVGTLQTAHAISLEATLSFLGLGLPITEPSLGLLIGN
;
A
#
# COMPACT_ATOMS: atom_id res chain seq x y z
N MET A 1 18.53 -33.50 2.35
CA MET A 1 18.30 -32.04 2.47
C MET A 1 16.86 -31.76 2.08
N ASN A 2 16.09 -31.10 2.93
CA ASN A 2 14.65 -30.86 2.72
C ASN A 2 14.45 -30.09 1.40
N PRO A 3 13.58 -30.55 0.46
CA PRO A 3 13.39 -29.92 -0.85
C PRO A 3 12.95 -28.45 -0.77
N LYS A 4 12.25 -28.08 0.30
CA LYS A 4 11.88 -26.67 0.58
C LYS A 4 13.08 -25.80 0.89
N LEU A 5 14.06 -26.30 1.64
CA LEU A 5 15.30 -25.57 1.96
C LEU A 5 16.17 -25.36 0.71
N LYS A 6 16.19 -26.34 -0.19
CA LYS A 6 16.95 -26.24 -1.45
C LYS A 6 16.36 -25.18 -2.38
N LYS A 7 14.99 -25.13 -2.47
CA LYS A 7 14.29 -24.09 -3.24
C LYS A 7 14.55 -22.69 -2.68
N PHE A 8 14.48 -22.53 -1.35
CA PHE A 8 14.74 -21.25 -0.70
C PHE A 8 16.20 -20.78 -0.90
N LYS A 9 17.18 -21.70 -0.78
CA LYS A 9 18.59 -21.38 -1.00
C LYS A 9 18.88 -20.97 -2.45
N ASN A 10 18.26 -21.64 -3.43
CA ASN A 10 18.39 -21.27 -4.83
C ASN A 10 17.76 -19.91 -5.11
N PHE A 11 16.52 -19.67 -4.62
CA PHE A 11 15.87 -18.37 -4.72
C PHE A 11 16.75 -17.24 -4.16
N TRP A 12 17.31 -17.44 -2.96
CA TRP A 12 18.16 -16.43 -2.33
C TRP A 12 19.46 -16.20 -3.10
N LYS A 13 20.04 -17.24 -3.68
CA LYS A 13 21.22 -17.14 -4.53
C LYS A 13 20.93 -16.34 -5.80
N ASP A 14 19.80 -16.63 -6.46
CA ASP A 14 19.39 -15.93 -7.69
C ASP A 14 19.03 -14.47 -7.39
N PHE A 15 18.33 -14.23 -6.30
CA PHE A 15 17.99 -12.87 -5.83
C PHE A 15 19.23 -12.04 -5.48
N SER A 16 20.18 -12.62 -4.74
CA SER A 16 21.41 -11.92 -4.34
C SER A 16 22.40 -11.72 -5.50
N SER A 17 22.26 -12.43 -6.60
CA SER A 17 23.05 -12.20 -7.82
C SER A 17 22.68 -10.88 -8.51
N ASN A 18 21.44 -10.42 -8.34
CA ASN A 18 21.00 -9.14 -8.83
C ASN A 18 21.30 -8.03 -7.79
N LYS A 19 22.38 -7.30 -8.01
CA LYS A 19 22.83 -6.23 -7.09
C LYS A 19 21.79 -5.15 -6.86
N VAL A 20 21.03 -4.78 -7.89
CA VAL A 20 19.96 -3.77 -7.78
C VAL A 20 18.85 -4.26 -6.87
N ALA A 21 18.40 -5.51 -7.05
CA ALA A 21 17.37 -6.10 -6.19
C ALA A 21 17.84 -6.20 -4.74
N LEU A 22 19.10 -6.61 -4.51
CA LEU A 22 19.68 -6.71 -3.17
C LEU A 22 19.76 -5.35 -2.47
N VAL A 23 20.27 -4.32 -3.15
CA VAL A 23 20.38 -2.97 -2.59
C VAL A 23 18.99 -2.40 -2.30
N SER A 24 18.04 -2.53 -3.23
CA SER A 24 16.64 -2.09 -3.02
C SER A 24 15.99 -2.80 -1.83
N PHE A 25 16.24 -4.10 -1.66
CA PHE A 25 15.74 -4.87 -0.53
C PHE A 25 16.33 -4.39 0.80
N ILE A 26 17.63 -4.09 0.85
CA ILE A 26 18.28 -3.55 2.06
C ILE A 26 17.70 -2.20 2.42
N ILE A 27 17.59 -1.27 1.45
CA ILE A 27 17.02 0.06 1.67
C ILE A 27 15.57 -0.05 2.16
N PHE A 28 14.77 -0.87 1.49
CA PHE A 28 13.37 -1.08 1.88
C PHE A 28 13.24 -1.65 3.30
N THR A 29 14.08 -2.62 3.64
CA THR A 29 14.10 -3.23 4.99
C THR A 29 14.49 -2.20 6.06
N LEU A 30 15.44 -1.32 5.76
CA LEU A 30 15.85 -0.23 6.64
C LEU A 30 14.70 0.77 6.85
N ILE A 31 14.03 1.19 5.78
CA ILE A 31 12.87 2.09 5.85
C ILE A 31 11.74 1.44 6.66
N LEU A 32 11.46 0.17 6.41
CA LEU A 32 10.43 -0.58 7.15
C LEU A 32 10.80 -0.72 8.63
N PHE A 33 12.08 -0.97 8.94
CA PHE A 33 12.57 -1.02 10.31
C PHE A 33 12.34 0.31 11.04
N VAL A 34 12.74 1.42 10.43
CA VAL A 34 12.51 2.76 11.00
C VAL A 34 11.02 3.04 11.20
N ALA A 35 10.18 2.71 10.23
CA ALA A 35 8.74 2.92 10.32
C ALA A 35 8.08 2.10 11.43
N VAL A 36 8.46 0.82 11.58
CA VAL A 36 7.89 -0.08 12.62
C VAL A 36 8.36 0.34 14.01
N PHE A 37 9.64 0.65 14.14
CA PHE A 37 10.27 1.02 15.41
C PHE A 37 10.33 2.54 15.65
N ALA A 38 9.57 3.34 14.88
CA ALA A 38 9.51 4.79 15.06
C ALA A 38 9.34 5.25 16.51
N PRO A 39 8.45 4.66 17.34
CA PRO A 39 8.31 5.05 18.74
C PRO A 39 9.55 4.80 19.62
N LEU A 40 10.46 3.93 19.20
CA LEU A 40 11.68 3.60 19.94
C LEU A 40 12.91 4.36 19.42
N VAL A 41 12.90 4.77 18.16
CA VAL A 41 14.06 5.38 17.46
C VAL A 41 13.91 6.90 17.35
N SER A 42 12.68 7.42 17.45
CA SER A 42 12.40 8.85 17.36
C SER A 42 12.92 9.59 18.60
N PRO A 43 13.54 10.76 18.42
CA PRO A 43 13.95 11.62 19.55
C PRO A 43 12.79 12.08 20.43
N THR A 44 11.64 12.39 19.81
CA THR A 44 10.42 12.86 20.50
C THR A 44 9.19 12.15 19.95
N ASP A 45 8.09 12.18 20.70
CA ASP A 45 6.79 11.73 20.20
C ASP A 45 6.06 12.92 19.56
N PRO A 46 5.80 12.91 18.23
CA PRO A 46 5.12 14.01 17.53
C PRO A 46 3.64 14.15 17.93
N TYR A 47 3.08 13.22 18.70
CA TYR A 47 1.72 13.27 19.26
C TYR A 47 1.68 13.81 20.69
N ASP A 48 2.81 13.89 21.39
CA ASP A 48 2.86 14.41 22.76
C ASP A 48 2.86 15.94 22.75
N LEU A 49 1.73 16.51 23.14
CA LEU A 49 1.54 17.96 23.23
C LEU A 49 2.45 18.65 24.26
N ASN A 50 3.10 17.92 25.15
CA ASN A 50 4.09 18.48 26.07
C ASN A 50 5.43 18.75 25.39
N THR A 51 5.74 18.02 24.34
CA THR A 51 6.99 18.16 23.58
C THR A 51 6.82 19.00 22.31
N VAL A 52 5.57 19.18 21.84
CA VAL A 52 5.23 19.95 20.64
C VAL A 52 4.79 21.36 21.04
N SER A 53 5.55 22.38 20.62
CA SER A 53 5.25 23.78 20.89
C SER A 53 5.22 24.59 19.60
N ILE A 54 4.13 25.32 19.39
CA ILE A 54 3.99 26.23 18.23
C ILE A 54 5.06 27.33 18.25
N MET A 55 5.60 27.68 19.44
CA MET A 55 6.71 28.63 19.57
C MET A 55 7.98 28.11 18.92
N ASN A 56 8.12 26.79 18.79
CA ASN A 56 9.25 26.13 18.12
C ASN A 56 8.97 25.88 16.62
N SER A 57 7.95 26.52 16.05
CA SER A 57 7.61 26.36 14.64
C SER A 57 8.74 26.80 13.71
N ARG A 58 9.12 25.92 12.76
CA ARG A 58 10.11 26.19 11.70
C ARG A 58 11.49 26.60 12.22
N LEU A 59 11.95 25.99 13.30
CA LEU A 59 13.33 26.13 13.73
C LEU A 59 14.29 25.57 12.68
N ALA A 60 15.42 26.22 12.51
CA ALA A 60 16.45 25.79 11.57
C ALA A 60 17.09 24.45 11.98
N PRO A 61 17.65 23.67 11.04
CA PRO A 61 18.46 22.51 11.39
C PRO A 61 19.60 22.90 12.34
N PHE A 62 19.90 21.98 13.27
CA PHE A 62 20.94 22.13 14.29
C PHE A 62 20.67 23.28 15.30
N SER A 63 19.41 23.67 15.49
CA SER A 63 19.01 24.68 16.49
C SER A 63 18.58 24.06 17.82
N GLU A 64 18.59 24.87 18.87
CA GLU A 64 18.04 24.56 20.18
C GLU A 64 16.83 25.45 20.47
N ASP A 65 15.87 24.92 21.22
CA ASP A 65 14.76 25.74 21.73
C ASP A 65 15.15 26.46 23.03
N LEU A 66 14.21 27.27 23.54
CA LEU A 66 14.39 27.99 24.80
C LEU A 66 14.52 27.07 26.04
N SER A 67 14.17 25.80 25.90
CA SER A 67 14.26 24.77 26.94
C SER A 67 15.53 23.93 26.84
N GLY A 68 16.40 24.17 25.84
CA GLY A 68 17.63 23.44 25.60
C GLY A 68 17.46 22.12 24.83
N ASN A 69 16.31 21.89 24.20
CA ASN A 69 16.12 20.75 23.32
C ASN A 69 16.78 20.99 21.99
N TYR A 70 17.57 20.03 21.52
CA TYR A 70 18.31 20.11 20.27
C TYR A 70 17.58 19.39 19.12
N PHE A 71 17.42 20.08 17.98
CA PHE A 71 16.73 19.57 16.79
C PHE A 71 17.69 19.38 15.63
N LEU A 72 17.98 18.12 15.29
CA LEU A 72 18.94 17.75 14.25
C LEU A 72 18.56 18.29 12.86
N LEU A 73 17.30 18.15 12.47
CA LEU A 73 16.74 18.65 11.20
C LEU A 73 15.81 19.85 11.40
N GLY A 74 15.81 20.45 12.60
CA GLY A 74 14.89 21.52 12.94
C GLY A 74 13.49 21.00 13.23
N THR A 75 12.49 21.87 13.12
CA THR A 75 11.10 21.57 13.41
C THR A 75 10.18 21.87 12.22
N ASP A 76 9.03 21.19 12.16
CA ASP A 76 8.00 21.46 11.16
C ASP A 76 7.14 22.70 11.50
N GLY A 77 6.14 22.98 10.66
CA GLY A 77 5.22 24.09 10.86
C GLY A 77 4.34 23.99 12.12
N ALA A 78 4.21 22.82 12.72
CA ALA A 78 3.49 22.57 13.96
C ALA A 78 4.44 22.61 15.19
N GLY A 79 5.76 22.77 15.00
CA GLY A 79 6.75 22.75 16.07
C GLY A 79 7.18 21.35 16.53
N ARG A 80 6.92 20.33 15.72
CA ARG A 80 7.35 18.94 15.96
C ARG A 80 8.79 18.76 15.47
N ASP A 81 9.58 17.94 16.18
CA ASP A 81 10.90 17.54 15.69
C ASP A 81 10.79 16.87 14.31
N MET A 82 11.55 17.38 13.34
CA MET A 82 11.47 16.94 11.94
C MET A 82 11.92 15.49 11.77
N VAL A 83 12.91 14.99 12.54
CA VAL A 83 13.36 13.59 12.48
C VAL A 83 12.25 12.67 12.94
N SER A 84 11.64 12.99 14.08
CA SER A 84 10.50 12.24 14.63
C SER A 84 9.31 12.27 13.69
N ALA A 85 8.98 13.43 13.13
CA ALA A 85 7.88 13.59 12.18
C ALA A 85 8.10 12.77 10.89
N ILE A 86 9.34 12.65 10.39
CA ILE A 86 9.68 11.78 9.24
C ILE A 86 9.49 10.30 9.61
N PHE A 87 9.96 9.84 10.77
CA PHE A 87 9.86 8.44 11.17
C PHE A 87 8.42 7.99 11.38
N TYR A 88 7.62 8.81 12.05
CA TYR A 88 6.19 8.56 12.19
C TYR A 88 5.43 8.74 10.86
N GLY A 89 5.83 9.71 10.04
CA GLY A 89 5.31 9.90 8.69
C GLY A 89 5.51 8.69 7.79
N LEU A 90 6.69 8.06 7.84
CA LEU A 90 6.96 6.79 7.18
C LEU A 90 6.01 5.69 7.64
N ARG A 91 5.80 5.57 8.96
CA ARG A 91 4.89 4.57 9.53
C ARG A 91 3.45 4.76 9.05
N VAL A 92 2.95 6.00 9.03
CA VAL A 92 1.59 6.32 8.58
C VAL A 92 1.45 6.07 7.09
N SER A 93 2.34 6.61 6.26
CA SER A 93 2.26 6.48 4.79
C SER A 93 2.42 5.03 4.33
N LEU A 94 3.35 4.25 4.92
CA LEU A 94 3.49 2.82 4.65
C LEU A 94 2.27 2.03 5.13
N GLY A 95 1.75 2.36 6.31
CA GLY A 95 0.54 1.73 6.86
C GLY A 95 -0.66 1.93 5.94
N VAL A 96 -0.91 3.15 5.50
CA VAL A 96 -1.99 3.49 4.55
C VAL A 96 -1.81 2.75 3.23
N GLY A 97 -0.60 2.77 2.65
CA GLY A 97 -0.31 2.11 1.38
C GLY A 97 -0.48 0.60 1.43
N VAL A 98 0.06 -0.06 2.46
CA VAL A 98 -0.01 -1.52 2.61
C VAL A 98 -1.44 -1.97 2.92
N LEU A 99 -2.13 -1.33 3.86
CA LEU A 99 -3.51 -1.71 4.22
C LEU A 99 -4.44 -1.52 3.03
N SER A 100 -4.40 -0.37 2.34
CA SER A 100 -5.23 -0.15 1.15
C SER A 100 -4.92 -1.18 0.05
N GLY A 101 -3.63 -1.49 -0.18
CA GLY A 101 -3.19 -2.49 -1.15
C GLY A 101 -3.72 -3.90 -0.84
N ILE A 102 -3.65 -4.33 0.42
CA ILE A 102 -4.16 -5.67 0.84
C ILE A 102 -5.67 -5.77 0.62
N PHE A 103 -6.44 -4.79 1.09
CA PHE A 103 -7.90 -4.83 0.92
C PHE A 103 -8.31 -4.73 -0.55
N ALA A 104 -7.65 -3.86 -1.33
CA ALA A 104 -7.88 -3.75 -2.76
C ALA A 104 -7.53 -5.06 -3.50
N LEU A 105 -6.44 -5.74 -3.12
CA LEU A 105 -6.06 -7.04 -3.65
C LEU A 105 -7.13 -8.10 -3.37
N ILE A 106 -7.64 -8.18 -2.14
CA ILE A 106 -8.68 -9.13 -1.76
C ILE A 106 -9.94 -8.89 -2.59
N ILE A 107 -10.43 -7.65 -2.63
CA ILE A 107 -11.66 -7.28 -3.35
C ILE A 107 -11.47 -7.50 -4.87
N GLY A 108 -10.37 -7.01 -5.42
CA GLY A 108 -10.09 -7.13 -6.85
C GLY A 108 -9.90 -8.59 -7.29
N SER A 109 -9.17 -9.40 -6.50
CA SER A 109 -8.99 -10.81 -6.81
C SER A 109 -10.30 -11.58 -6.75
N PHE A 110 -11.17 -11.28 -5.77
CA PHE A 110 -12.48 -11.88 -5.67
C PHE A 110 -13.33 -11.63 -6.92
N PHE A 111 -13.48 -10.36 -7.30
CA PHE A 111 -14.29 -10.01 -8.48
C PHE A 111 -13.63 -10.45 -9.78
N GLY A 112 -12.30 -10.34 -9.90
CA GLY A 112 -11.58 -10.74 -11.12
C GLY A 112 -11.66 -12.24 -11.39
N ILE A 113 -11.41 -13.08 -10.37
CA ILE A 113 -11.46 -14.53 -10.51
C ILE A 113 -12.90 -15.00 -10.76
N SER A 114 -13.87 -14.48 -10.00
CA SER A 114 -15.27 -14.84 -10.18
C SER A 114 -15.79 -14.42 -11.56
N ALA A 115 -15.40 -13.24 -12.05
CA ALA A 115 -15.73 -12.79 -13.41
C ALA A 115 -15.22 -13.77 -14.48
N ALA A 116 -13.95 -14.20 -14.37
CA ALA A 116 -13.38 -15.18 -15.29
C ALA A 116 -14.05 -16.56 -15.17
N PHE A 117 -14.39 -16.98 -13.95
CA PHE A 117 -14.94 -18.32 -13.69
C PHE A 117 -16.37 -18.49 -14.18
N PHE A 118 -17.24 -17.51 -13.90
CA PHE A 118 -18.65 -17.55 -14.30
C PHE A 118 -18.88 -17.08 -15.73
N GLY A 119 -18.04 -16.18 -16.22
CA GLY A 119 -18.11 -15.69 -17.60
C GLY A 119 -19.39 -14.92 -17.95
N GLY A 120 -19.66 -14.82 -19.26
CA GLY A 120 -20.91 -14.33 -19.81
C GLY A 120 -21.29 -12.92 -19.38
N ARG A 121 -22.56 -12.73 -18.97
CA ARG A 121 -23.10 -11.42 -18.56
C ARG A 121 -22.48 -10.90 -17.27
N TYR A 122 -22.19 -11.79 -16.32
CA TYR A 122 -21.56 -11.41 -15.05
C TYR A 122 -20.16 -10.82 -15.29
N GLU A 123 -19.36 -11.51 -16.07
CA GLU A 123 -18.03 -11.02 -16.47
C GLU A 123 -18.13 -9.65 -17.18
N SER A 124 -19.06 -9.54 -18.11
CA SER A 124 -19.25 -8.30 -18.88
C SER A 124 -19.61 -7.10 -17.96
N VAL A 125 -20.47 -7.32 -16.96
CA VAL A 125 -20.85 -6.26 -16.00
C VAL A 125 -19.66 -5.88 -15.13
N VAL A 126 -18.98 -6.86 -14.50
CA VAL A 126 -17.85 -6.60 -13.63
C VAL A 126 -16.73 -5.87 -14.39
N MET A 127 -16.39 -6.34 -15.59
CA MET A 127 -15.33 -5.71 -16.40
C MET A 127 -15.75 -4.32 -16.91
N ARG A 128 -17.02 -4.07 -17.18
CA ARG A 128 -17.51 -2.74 -17.53
C ARG A 128 -17.31 -1.74 -16.39
N ILE A 129 -17.58 -2.14 -15.15
CA ILE A 129 -17.32 -1.30 -13.96
C ILE A 129 -15.82 -1.02 -13.82
N VAL A 130 -15.00 -2.05 -13.98
CA VAL A 130 -13.53 -1.92 -13.96
C VAL A 130 -13.05 -0.96 -15.05
N ASP A 131 -13.56 -1.08 -16.27
CA ASP A 131 -13.14 -0.25 -17.41
C ASP A 131 -13.56 1.21 -17.22
N ILE A 132 -14.78 1.46 -16.73
CA ILE A 132 -15.24 2.81 -16.41
C ILE A 132 -14.31 3.42 -15.36
N GLN A 133 -14.03 2.69 -14.28
CA GLN A 133 -13.20 3.22 -13.21
C GLN A 133 -11.77 3.52 -13.68
N LEU A 134 -11.16 2.65 -14.48
CA LEU A 134 -9.80 2.84 -15.01
C LEU A 134 -9.74 3.89 -16.12
N SER A 135 -10.87 4.37 -16.64
CA SER A 135 -10.92 5.49 -17.58
C SER A 135 -10.73 6.85 -16.90
N PHE A 136 -10.93 6.94 -15.59
CA PHE A 136 -10.72 8.17 -14.84
C PHE A 136 -9.32 8.22 -14.22
N PRO A 137 -8.67 9.39 -14.18
CA PRO A 137 -7.44 9.57 -13.43
C PRO A 137 -7.63 9.23 -11.95
N SER A 138 -6.79 8.34 -11.42
CA SER A 138 -6.90 7.82 -10.04
C SER A 138 -6.94 8.93 -8.98
N ILE A 139 -6.15 9.98 -9.18
CA ILE A 139 -6.11 11.13 -8.28
C ILE A 139 -7.45 11.86 -8.22
N LEU A 140 -8.14 12.03 -9.36
CA LEU A 140 -9.43 12.72 -9.39
C LEU A 140 -10.50 11.91 -8.66
N VAL A 141 -10.50 10.58 -8.81
CA VAL A 141 -11.43 9.71 -8.08
C VAL A 141 -11.19 9.80 -6.58
N ALA A 142 -9.93 9.73 -6.14
CA ALA A 142 -9.58 9.87 -4.73
C ALA A 142 -9.97 11.25 -4.16
N LEU A 143 -9.73 12.34 -4.91
CA LEU A 143 -10.10 13.69 -4.51
C LEU A 143 -11.61 13.84 -4.35
N ILE A 144 -12.43 13.31 -5.27
CA ILE A 144 -13.90 13.36 -5.19
C ILE A 144 -14.38 12.61 -3.94
N ILE A 145 -13.81 11.43 -3.66
CA ILE A 145 -14.18 10.64 -2.47
C ILE A 145 -13.83 11.41 -1.19
N LEU A 146 -12.63 11.96 -1.09
CA LEU A 146 -12.22 12.71 0.10
C LEU A 146 -12.93 14.05 0.24
N ALA A 147 -13.29 14.71 -0.85
CA ALA A 147 -14.11 15.91 -0.81
C ALA A 147 -15.52 15.62 -0.26
N ALA A 148 -16.10 14.45 -0.59
CA ALA A 148 -17.43 14.06 -0.13
C ALA A 148 -17.42 13.54 1.32
N PHE A 149 -16.43 12.75 1.72
CA PHE A 149 -16.38 12.09 3.03
C PHE A 149 -15.50 12.80 4.06
N GLY A 150 -14.71 13.78 3.63
CA GLY A 150 -13.77 14.54 4.47
C GLY A 150 -12.43 13.86 4.66
N LYS A 151 -11.52 14.52 5.43
CA LYS A 151 -10.16 14.08 5.71
C LYS A 151 -10.10 12.98 6.77
N GLY A 152 -9.04 12.18 6.77
CA GLY A 152 -8.76 11.18 7.79
C GLY A 152 -8.06 9.94 7.24
N VAL A 153 -7.30 9.27 8.11
CA VAL A 153 -6.54 8.06 7.75
C VAL A 153 -7.45 6.98 7.17
N GLU A 154 -8.55 6.66 7.87
CA GLU A 154 -9.51 5.62 7.44
C GLU A 154 -10.15 5.97 6.10
N LYS A 155 -10.54 7.23 5.91
CA LYS A 155 -11.18 7.70 4.69
C LYS A 155 -10.21 7.66 3.51
N THR A 156 -8.94 8.01 3.75
CA THR A 156 -7.87 7.90 2.75
C THR A 156 -7.64 6.43 2.36
N ILE A 157 -7.61 5.51 3.33
CA ILE A 157 -7.50 4.07 3.04
C ILE A 157 -8.68 3.61 2.18
N VAL A 158 -9.92 3.96 2.53
CA VAL A 158 -11.11 3.59 1.75
C VAL A 158 -11.05 4.17 0.33
N ALA A 159 -10.67 5.45 0.18
CA ALA A 159 -10.51 6.07 -1.12
C ALA A 159 -9.48 5.33 -1.99
N LEU A 160 -8.34 4.97 -1.41
CA LEU A 160 -7.29 4.22 -2.10
C LEU A 160 -7.73 2.79 -2.47
N ILE A 161 -8.48 2.10 -1.59
CA ILE A 161 -9.06 0.79 -1.91
C ILE A 161 -9.97 0.89 -3.14
N LEU A 162 -10.88 1.87 -3.13
CA LEU A 162 -11.82 2.10 -4.23
C LEU A 162 -11.12 2.47 -5.53
N VAL A 163 -9.95 3.10 -5.46
CA VAL A 163 -9.15 3.41 -6.66
C VAL A 163 -8.41 2.18 -7.19
N GLN A 164 -7.87 1.34 -6.31
CA GLN A 164 -6.91 0.29 -6.70
C GLN A 164 -7.54 -1.05 -7.05
N TRP A 165 -8.70 -1.42 -6.50
CA TRP A 165 -9.29 -2.75 -6.69
C TRP A 165 -9.46 -3.15 -8.16
N ALA A 166 -9.73 -2.17 -9.03
CA ALA A 166 -9.92 -2.40 -10.46
C ALA A 166 -8.67 -2.93 -11.19
N TYR A 167 -7.47 -2.48 -10.77
CA TYR A 167 -6.20 -2.98 -11.29
C TYR A 167 -6.01 -4.47 -10.93
N TYR A 168 -6.31 -4.81 -9.68
CA TYR A 168 -6.23 -6.20 -9.22
C TYR A 168 -7.30 -7.08 -9.87
N ALA A 169 -8.52 -6.57 -10.05
CA ALA A 169 -9.60 -7.31 -10.72
C ALA A 169 -9.24 -7.65 -12.16
N ARG A 170 -8.68 -6.69 -12.91
CA ARG A 170 -8.23 -6.91 -14.28
C ARG A 170 -7.11 -7.95 -14.36
N THR A 171 -6.11 -7.85 -13.47
CA THR A 171 -4.99 -8.79 -13.42
C THR A 171 -5.45 -10.19 -13.02
N ALA A 172 -6.29 -10.30 -11.99
CA ALA A 172 -6.83 -11.55 -11.51
C ALA A 172 -7.66 -12.25 -12.58
N ARG A 173 -8.53 -11.51 -13.29
CA ARG A 173 -9.31 -12.04 -14.41
C ARG A 173 -8.41 -12.57 -15.51
N SER A 174 -7.43 -11.79 -15.96
CA SER A 174 -6.53 -12.21 -17.05
C SER A 174 -5.75 -13.47 -16.69
N SER A 175 -5.27 -13.59 -15.46
CA SER A 175 -4.57 -14.78 -14.98
C SER A 175 -5.52 -15.97 -14.83
N ALA A 176 -6.72 -15.76 -14.28
CA ALA A 176 -7.70 -16.80 -14.08
C ALA A 176 -8.21 -17.41 -15.40
N LEU A 177 -8.36 -16.61 -16.46
CA LEU A 177 -8.75 -17.11 -17.79
C LEU A 177 -7.74 -18.12 -18.37
N VAL A 178 -6.47 -17.99 -18.03
CA VAL A 178 -5.44 -18.95 -18.41
C VAL A 178 -5.56 -20.23 -17.57
N GLU A 179 -5.79 -20.06 -16.25
CA GLU A 179 -5.83 -21.19 -15.32
C GLU A 179 -7.08 -22.06 -15.47
N ILE A 180 -8.24 -21.46 -15.79
CA ILE A 180 -9.54 -22.17 -15.91
C ILE A 180 -9.50 -23.25 -17.00
N ASN A 181 -8.69 -23.08 -18.03
CA ASN A 181 -8.58 -24.01 -19.15
C ASN A 181 -7.53 -25.12 -18.91
N LYS A 182 -7.01 -25.28 -17.72
CA LYS A 182 -6.02 -26.31 -17.38
C LYS A 182 -6.69 -27.59 -16.85
N GLU A 183 -6.10 -28.73 -17.18
CA GLU A 183 -6.59 -30.07 -16.84
C GLU A 183 -6.90 -30.28 -15.35
N TYR A 184 -6.15 -29.63 -14.45
CA TYR A 184 -6.39 -29.75 -13.01
C TYR A 184 -7.73 -29.10 -12.58
N VAL A 185 -8.22 -28.10 -13.33
CA VAL A 185 -9.53 -27.49 -13.07
C VAL A 185 -10.64 -28.41 -13.54
N ASP A 186 -10.48 -29.06 -14.69
CA ASP A 186 -11.44 -30.05 -15.17
C ASP A 186 -11.49 -31.27 -14.26
N ALA A 187 -10.34 -31.75 -13.79
CA ALA A 187 -10.30 -32.82 -12.80
C ALA A 187 -11.03 -32.41 -11.49
N ALA A 188 -10.88 -31.16 -11.03
CA ALA A 188 -11.58 -30.67 -9.84
C ALA A 188 -13.11 -30.62 -10.06
N ARG A 189 -13.58 -30.28 -11.26
CA ARG A 189 -14.99 -30.32 -11.65
C ARG A 189 -15.51 -31.75 -11.70
N CYS A 190 -14.76 -32.70 -12.28
CA CYS A 190 -15.12 -34.15 -12.27
C CYS A 190 -15.23 -34.70 -10.87
N LEU A 191 -14.46 -34.22 -9.92
CA LEU A 191 -14.54 -34.57 -8.50
C LEU A 191 -15.67 -33.84 -7.76
N ALA A 192 -16.53 -33.12 -8.47
CA ALA A 192 -17.68 -32.40 -7.93
C ALA A 192 -17.29 -31.39 -6.80
N PHE A 193 -16.12 -30.78 -6.86
CA PHE A 193 -15.77 -29.72 -5.92
C PHE A 193 -16.65 -28.46 -6.15
N SER A 194 -17.00 -27.77 -5.07
CA SER A 194 -17.76 -26.53 -5.17
C SER A 194 -16.99 -25.45 -5.91
N ASP A 195 -17.69 -24.56 -6.63
CA ASP A 195 -17.12 -23.45 -7.39
C ASP A 195 -16.20 -22.57 -6.54
N ALA A 196 -16.62 -22.23 -5.32
CA ALA A 196 -15.81 -21.47 -4.39
C ALA A 196 -14.47 -22.19 -4.06
N ARG A 197 -14.51 -23.52 -3.90
CA ARG A 197 -13.28 -24.30 -3.67
C ARG A 197 -12.38 -24.29 -4.88
N ILE A 198 -12.93 -24.41 -6.08
CA ILE A 198 -12.17 -24.37 -7.33
C ILE A 198 -11.53 -22.98 -7.49
N MET A 199 -12.30 -21.90 -7.35
CA MET A 199 -11.81 -20.53 -7.49
C MET A 199 -10.71 -20.19 -6.48
N PHE A 200 -10.96 -20.39 -5.18
CA PHE A 200 -10.06 -19.86 -4.15
C PHE A 200 -8.99 -20.85 -3.69
N LYS A 201 -9.16 -22.14 -3.89
CA LYS A 201 -8.18 -23.15 -3.46
C LYS A 201 -7.35 -23.74 -4.60
N HIS A 202 -7.84 -23.64 -5.83
CA HIS A 202 -7.15 -24.20 -7.00
C HIS A 202 -6.69 -23.10 -7.98
N ILE A 203 -7.55 -22.12 -8.34
CA ILE A 203 -7.20 -21.08 -9.32
C ILE A 203 -6.39 -19.95 -8.67
N LEU A 204 -6.89 -19.33 -7.58
CA LEU A 204 -6.25 -18.20 -6.93
C LEU A 204 -4.76 -18.41 -6.59
N PRO A 205 -4.34 -19.56 -6.01
CA PRO A 205 -2.92 -19.77 -5.69
C PRO A 205 -2.02 -19.75 -6.92
N ASN A 206 -2.53 -20.17 -8.08
CA ASN A 206 -1.78 -20.17 -9.34
C ASN A 206 -1.76 -18.78 -10.00
N CYS A 207 -2.69 -17.88 -9.63
CA CYS A 207 -2.72 -16.49 -10.05
C CYS A 207 -1.87 -15.56 -9.16
N MET A 208 -1.31 -16.07 -8.05
CA MET A 208 -0.62 -15.21 -7.07
C MET A 208 0.63 -14.53 -7.62
N ALA A 209 1.39 -15.15 -8.52
CA ALA A 209 2.63 -14.58 -9.04
C ALA A 209 2.41 -13.20 -9.72
N PRO A 210 1.54 -13.04 -10.72
CA PRO A 210 1.25 -11.73 -11.31
C PRO A 210 0.54 -10.80 -10.33
N LEU A 211 -0.29 -11.31 -9.42
CA LEU A 211 -0.97 -10.48 -8.41
C LEU A 211 0.01 -9.87 -7.39
N ILE A 212 1.04 -10.60 -6.97
CA ILE A 212 2.09 -10.07 -6.09
C ILE A 212 2.87 -8.95 -6.80
N VAL A 213 3.22 -9.14 -8.08
CA VAL A 213 3.93 -8.11 -8.87
C VAL A 213 3.09 -6.84 -8.97
N VAL A 214 1.83 -6.96 -9.35
CA VAL A 214 0.91 -5.80 -9.39
C VAL A 214 0.71 -5.23 -8.00
N GLY A 215 0.65 -6.07 -6.97
CA GLY A 215 0.52 -5.67 -5.57
C GLY A 215 1.64 -4.75 -5.10
N THR A 216 2.88 -5.07 -5.42
CA THR A 216 4.02 -4.20 -5.07
C THR A 216 3.96 -2.84 -5.78
N LEU A 217 3.62 -2.84 -7.08
CA LEU A 217 3.47 -1.61 -7.86
C LEU A 217 2.32 -0.74 -7.34
N GLN A 218 1.18 -1.35 -7.04
CA GLN A 218 0.02 -0.63 -6.54
C GLN A 218 0.23 -0.09 -5.11
N THR A 219 0.96 -0.81 -4.26
CA THR A 219 1.33 -0.29 -2.93
C THR A 219 2.22 0.95 -3.06
N ALA A 220 3.22 0.94 -3.94
CA ALA A 220 4.04 2.12 -4.20
C ALA A 220 3.21 3.29 -4.77
N HIS A 221 2.28 3.00 -5.70
CA HIS A 221 1.35 4.00 -6.22
C HIS A 221 0.42 4.57 -5.14
N ALA A 222 -0.06 3.74 -4.21
CA ALA A 222 -0.89 4.18 -3.09
C ALA A 222 -0.16 5.15 -2.17
N ILE A 223 1.10 4.85 -1.82
CA ILE A 223 1.92 5.73 -0.99
C ILE A 223 2.13 7.08 -1.68
N SER A 224 2.45 7.07 -2.99
CA SER A 224 2.61 8.30 -3.77
C SER A 224 1.31 9.11 -3.87
N LEU A 225 0.18 8.43 -4.04
CA LEU A 225 -1.13 9.07 -4.12
C LEU A 225 -1.55 9.64 -2.77
N GLU A 226 -1.35 8.91 -1.66
CA GLU A 226 -1.55 9.41 -0.30
C GLU A 226 -0.74 10.68 -0.05
N ALA A 227 0.56 10.63 -0.37
CA ALA A 227 1.44 11.79 -0.19
C ALA A 227 0.97 13.00 -1.00
N THR A 228 0.52 12.80 -2.24
CA THR A 228 -0.03 13.87 -3.08
C THR A 228 -1.32 14.45 -2.51
N LEU A 229 -2.25 13.59 -2.04
CA LEU A 229 -3.51 14.02 -1.41
C LEU A 229 -3.26 14.79 -0.11
N SER A 230 -2.31 14.35 0.69
CA SER A 230 -1.91 15.00 1.94
C SER A 230 -1.19 16.32 1.68
N PHE A 231 -0.31 16.39 0.67
CA PHE A 231 0.31 17.62 0.21
C PHE A 231 -0.71 18.67 -0.24
N LEU A 232 -1.77 18.25 -0.94
CA LEU A 232 -2.88 19.13 -1.34
C LEU A 232 -3.80 19.48 -0.17
N GLY A 233 -3.52 18.99 1.03
CA GLY A 233 -4.30 19.26 2.23
C GLY A 233 -5.65 18.56 2.29
N LEU A 234 -5.90 17.55 1.46
CA LEU A 234 -7.16 16.80 1.39
C LEU A 234 -7.06 15.37 1.95
N GLY A 235 -5.84 14.86 2.15
CA GLY A 235 -5.61 13.52 2.68
C GLY A 235 -5.75 13.43 4.20
N LEU A 236 -4.63 13.45 4.89
CA LEU A 236 -4.54 13.32 6.34
C LEU A 236 -4.74 14.67 7.06
N PRO A 237 -5.29 14.69 8.29
CA PRO A 237 -5.34 15.90 9.10
C PRO A 237 -3.94 16.31 9.55
N ILE A 238 -3.75 17.60 9.86
CA ILE A 238 -2.46 18.18 10.29
C ILE A 238 -1.91 17.50 11.56
N THR A 239 -2.78 16.94 12.37
CA THR A 239 -2.42 16.21 13.59
C THR A 239 -1.67 14.91 13.33
N GLU A 240 -1.85 14.33 12.13
CA GLU A 240 -1.20 13.07 11.73
C GLU A 240 0.05 13.39 10.91
N PRO A 241 1.27 13.09 11.39
CA PRO A 241 2.45 13.24 10.57
C PRO A 241 2.38 12.29 9.38
N SER A 242 2.45 12.82 8.17
CA SER A 242 2.65 12.03 6.94
C SER A 242 3.73 12.68 6.09
N LEU A 243 4.38 11.87 5.25
CA LEU A 243 5.43 12.40 4.36
C LEU A 243 4.88 13.49 3.43
N GLY A 244 3.65 13.33 2.95
CA GLY A 244 3.01 14.32 2.09
C GLY A 244 2.74 15.66 2.77
N LEU A 245 2.29 15.63 4.02
CA LEU A 245 2.09 16.85 4.82
C LEU A 245 3.41 17.56 5.14
N LEU A 246 4.47 16.79 5.43
CA LEU A 246 5.80 17.37 5.70
C LEU A 246 6.40 18.07 4.47
N ILE A 247 6.06 17.62 3.26
CA ILE A 247 6.51 18.29 2.02
C ILE A 247 5.71 19.58 1.78
N GLY A 248 4.46 19.65 2.26
CA GLY A 248 3.56 20.79 2.06
C GLY A 248 3.71 21.92 3.08
N ASN A 249 4.39 21.67 4.20
CA ASN A 249 4.60 22.63 5.29
C ASN A 249 6.02 23.22 5.27
#